data_b14d0d52919a8773f5c5459317545119
#
_entry.id   b14d0d52919a8773f5c5459317545119
#
_cell.length_a   1.000
_cell.length_b   1.000
_cell.length_c   1.000
_cell.angle_alpha   90.00
_cell.angle_beta   90.00
_cell.angle_gamma   90.00
#
_symmetry.space_group_name_H-M   'P 1'
#
loop_
_entity.id
_entity.type
_entity.pdbx_description
1 polymer ?
#
loop_
_entity_poly.entity_id
_entity_poly.type
_entity_poly.pdbx_seq_one_letter_code
_entity_poly.pdbx_strand_id
1 'polypeptide(L)'
;QMLDVADFDENSLERLVQELNQMFVVNINTIDKTKEILSRYGIKFIIVPKFDKTPIDGFSFWQGKNPTIVLTLRLNKIDNYAFALLHEIYHVYMHLFNNREQKYIAIEGAEINKCEEEANKFAKCSLIGKDLWNTFLKQHSMISPHAMQMKIKQFAHQHNINEAIVLGFYQ
;
A
#
# COMPACT_ATOMS: atom_id res chain seq x y z
N GLN A 1 -13.76 20.61 2.03
CA GLN A 1 -14.62 20.24 0.87
C GLN A 1 -14.51 18.74 0.71
N MET A 2 -15.63 18.01 0.74
CA MET A 2 -15.64 16.60 0.30
C MET A 2 -15.30 16.60 -1.18
N LEU A 3 -14.22 15.91 -1.57
CA LEU A 3 -13.95 15.62 -2.97
C LEU A 3 -15.12 14.81 -3.53
N ASP A 4 -15.58 15.20 -4.69
CA ASP A 4 -16.60 14.44 -5.41
C ASP A 4 -15.96 13.13 -5.86
N VAL A 5 -16.48 12.00 -5.40
CA VAL A 5 -15.90 10.68 -5.63
C VAL A 5 -16.59 10.06 -6.84
N ALA A 6 -15.82 9.66 -7.85
CA ALA A 6 -16.31 9.01 -9.05
C ALA A 6 -17.04 7.69 -8.75
N ASP A 7 -17.71 7.10 -9.72
CA ASP A 7 -18.21 5.73 -9.59
C ASP A 7 -17.03 4.73 -9.53
N PHE A 8 -17.18 3.71 -8.68
CA PHE A 8 -16.14 2.68 -8.53
C PHE A 8 -16.07 1.80 -9.78
N ASP A 9 -14.84 1.64 -10.31
CA ASP A 9 -14.54 0.79 -11.48
C ASP A 9 -13.72 -0.42 -11.02
N GLU A 10 -14.35 -1.59 -10.98
CA GLU A 10 -13.74 -2.85 -10.57
C GLU A 10 -12.58 -3.32 -11.48
N ASN A 11 -12.49 -2.80 -12.69
CA ASN A 11 -11.45 -3.18 -13.66
C ASN A 11 -10.23 -2.26 -13.62
N SER A 12 -10.19 -1.31 -12.69
CA SER A 12 -9.17 -0.27 -12.67
C SER A 12 -7.96 -0.57 -11.75
N LEU A 13 -7.93 -1.71 -11.07
CA LEU A 13 -6.91 -2.04 -10.06
C LEU A 13 -5.47 -1.85 -10.58
N GLU A 14 -5.16 -2.37 -11.74
CA GLU A 14 -3.80 -2.31 -12.29
C GLU A 14 -3.37 -0.86 -12.59
N ARG A 15 -4.25 -0.06 -13.18
CA ARG A 15 -4.01 1.36 -13.45
C ARG A 15 -3.84 2.16 -12.16
N LEU A 16 -4.69 1.89 -11.16
CA LEU A 16 -4.60 2.53 -9.85
C LEU A 16 -3.25 2.24 -9.19
N VAL A 17 -2.81 0.99 -9.16
CA VAL A 17 -1.52 0.59 -8.57
C VAL A 17 -0.35 1.28 -9.28
N GLN A 18 -0.36 1.35 -10.61
CA GLN A 18 0.69 2.04 -11.37
C GLN A 18 0.75 3.52 -11.01
N GLU A 19 -0.38 4.22 -10.94
CA GLU A 19 -0.43 5.63 -10.59
C GLU A 19 0.04 5.90 -9.16
N LEU A 20 -0.36 5.06 -8.21
CA LEU A 20 0.10 5.14 -6.82
C LEU A 20 1.62 4.91 -6.71
N ASN A 21 2.16 3.92 -7.40
CA ASN A 21 3.60 3.67 -7.39
C ASN A 21 4.40 4.88 -7.92
N GLN A 22 3.93 5.52 -8.99
CA GLN A 22 4.56 6.76 -9.48
C GLN A 22 4.50 7.88 -8.44
N MET A 23 3.39 8.01 -7.74
CA MET A 23 3.23 9.00 -6.66
C MET A 23 4.16 8.69 -5.47
N PHE A 24 4.33 7.42 -5.08
CA PHE A 24 5.25 7.02 -4.02
C PHE A 24 6.71 7.33 -4.35
N VAL A 25 7.13 7.25 -5.61
CA VAL A 25 8.49 7.63 -6.02
C VAL A 25 8.75 9.11 -5.70
N VAL A 26 7.82 9.98 -6.05
CA VAL A 26 7.94 11.43 -5.82
C VAL A 26 7.82 11.78 -4.34
N ASN A 27 6.91 11.13 -3.62
CA ASN A 27 6.66 11.26 -2.18
C ASN A 27 6.54 12.71 -1.68
N ILE A 28 5.80 13.54 -2.42
CA ILE A 28 5.50 14.94 -2.05
C ILE A 28 3.98 15.09 -1.95
N ASN A 29 3.49 15.62 -0.83
CA ASN A 29 2.06 15.77 -0.54
C ASN A 29 1.30 14.44 -0.70
N THR A 30 1.92 13.36 -0.25
CA THR A 30 1.49 11.98 -0.51
C THR A 30 0.05 11.72 -0.08
N ILE A 31 -0.36 12.21 1.10
CA ILE A 31 -1.73 12.01 1.61
C ILE A 31 -2.77 12.71 0.72
N ASP A 32 -2.54 13.97 0.34
CA ASP A 32 -3.50 14.70 -0.48
C ASP A 32 -3.58 14.13 -1.90
N LYS A 33 -2.43 13.76 -2.47
CA LYS A 33 -2.39 13.06 -3.76
C LYS A 33 -3.07 11.70 -3.72
N THR A 34 -2.92 10.95 -2.63
CA THR A 34 -3.66 9.70 -2.43
C THR A 34 -5.17 9.93 -2.45
N LYS A 35 -5.67 10.97 -1.75
CA LYS A 35 -7.09 11.32 -1.79
C LYS A 35 -7.57 11.63 -3.19
N GLU A 36 -6.81 12.43 -3.94
CA GLU A 36 -7.14 12.81 -5.31
C GLU A 36 -7.15 11.58 -6.23
N ILE A 37 -6.13 10.74 -6.16
CA ILE A 37 -6.04 9.52 -6.98
C ILE A 37 -7.23 8.61 -6.65
N LEU A 38 -7.40 8.22 -5.40
CA LEU A 38 -8.46 7.29 -5.00
C LEU A 38 -9.86 7.81 -5.34
N SER A 39 -10.12 9.12 -5.21
CA SER A 39 -11.42 9.70 -5.58
C SER A 39 -11.75 9.54 -7.05
N ARG A 40 -10.76 9.62 -7.95
CA ARG A 40 -10.94 9.37 -9.38
C ARG A 40 -11.26 7.91 -9.72
N TYR A 41 -10.82 6.99 -8.85
CA TYR A 41 -11.11 5.55 -8.98
C TYR A 41 -12.34 5.10 -8.17
N GLY A 42 -13.09 6.05 -7.64
CA GLY A 42 -14.32 5.76 -6.91
C GLY A 42 -14.12 5.25 -5.49
N ILE A 43 -12.96 5.48 -4.88
CA ILE A 43 -12.62 5.04 -3.52
C ILE A 43 -12.55 6.26 -2.59
N LYS A 44 -13.32 6.23 -1.50
CA LYS A 44 -13.21 7.21 -0.42
C LYS A 44 -11.97 6.92 0.41
N PHE A 45 -11.25 7.97 0.80
CA PHE A 45 -10.04 7.84 1.61
C PHE A 45 -10.07 8.76 2.82
N ILE A 46 -9.82 8.20 4.00
CA ILE A 46 -9.85 8.90 5.28
C ILE A 46 -8.57 8.60 6.02
N ILE A 47 -7.93 9.64 6.55
CA ILE A 47 -6.85 9.51 7.53
C ILE A 47 -7.41 9.83 8.91
N VAL A 48 -7.13 8.96 9.87
CA VAL A 48 -7.50 9.17 11.28
C VAL A 48 -6.24 9.27 12.14
N PRO A 49 -6.29 10.05 13.25
CA PRO A 49 -5.20 10.08 14.21
C PRO A 49 -4.94 8.68 14.79
N LYS A 50 -3.69 8.44 15.19
CA LYS A 50 -3.37 7.26 15.99
C LYS A 50 -4.15 7.30 17.30
N PHE A 51 -4.88 6.22 17.58
CA PHE A 51 -5.50 6.03 18.88
C PHE A 51 -4.53 5.29 19.82
N ASP A 52 -4.38 5.78 21.05
CA ASP A 52 -3.56 5.12 22.05
C ASP A 52 -4.06 3.68 22.29
N LYS A 53 -3.12 2.74 22.29
CA LYS A 53 -3.36 1.30 22.53
C LYS A 53 -4.22 0.58 21.47
N THR A 54 -4.41 1.16 20.29
CA THR A 54 -5.14 0.48 19.22
C THR A 54 -4.15 0.05 18.13
N PRO A 55 -3.94 -1.25 17.91
CA PRO A 55 -2.98 -1.78 16.94
C PRO A 55 -3.57 -1.85 15.51
N ILE A 56 -4.39 -0.87 15.13
CA ILE A 56 -5.02 -0.82 13.81
C ILE A 56 -4.20 0.10 12.92
N ASP A 57 -3.69 -0.42 11.81
CA ASP A 57 -2.97 0.33 10.79
C ASP A 57 -3.91 0.88 9.72
N GLY A 58 -4.93 0.12 9.35
CA GLY A 58 -5.94 0.49 8.40
C GLY A 58 -7.16 -0.41 8.46
N PHE A 59 -8.20 -0.01 7.76
CA PHE A 59 -9.37 -0.84 7.50
C PHE A 59 -10.13 -0.36 6.28
N SER A 60 -10.84 -1.28 5.65
CA SER A 60 -11.67 -1.02 4.49
C SER A 60 -13.08 -1.57 4.66
N PHE A 61 -14.04 -0.87 4.09
CA PHE A 61 -15.44 -1.25 4.11
C PHE A 61 -16.21 -0.60 2.96
N TRP A 62 -17.38 -1.14 2.65
CA TRP A 62 -18.26 -0.55 1.64
C TRP A 62 -19.29 0.35 2.28
N GLN A 63 -19.46 1.58 1.75
CA GLN A 63 -20.45 2.53 2.22
C GLN A 63 -21.25 3.14 1.06
N GLY A 64 -22.51 2.73 0.92
CA GLY A 64 -23.37 3.17 -0.17
C GLY A 64 -22.84 2.67 -1.53
N LYS A 65 -22.53 3.58 -2.44
CA LYS A 65 -22.04 3.25 -3.79
C LYS A 65 -20.53 3.01 -3.86
N ASN A 66 -19.76 3.48 -2.87
CA ASN A 66 -18.31 3.53 -2.93
C ASN A 66 -17.67 2.80 -1.75
N PRO A 67 -16.55 2.11 -1.98
CA PRO A 67 -15.72 1.62 -0.90
C PRO A 67 -14.99 2.76 -0.19
N THR A 68 -14.63 2.52 1.06
CA THR A 68 -13.89 3.46 1.90
C THR A 68 -12.66 2.77 2.47
N ILE A 69 -11.52 3.43 2.36
CA ILE A 69 -10.26 3.03 3.00
C ILE A 69 -9.95 4.05 4.08
N VAL A 70 -9.64 3.55 5.28
CA VAL A 70 -9.19 4.36 6.41
C VAL A 70 -7.80 3.91 6.82
N LEU A 71 -6.84 4.83 6.88
CA LEU A 71 -5.51 4.58 7.43
C LEU A 71 -5.26 5.43 8.67
N THR A 72 -4.40 4.94 9.57
CA THR A 72 -4.01 5.67 10.76
C THR A 72 -2.71 6.45 10.53
N LEU A 73 -2.56 7.63 11.16
CA LEU A 73 -1.33 8.45 11.12
C LEU A 73 -0.12 7.80 11.80
N ARG A 74 -0.25 6.58 12.29
CA ARG A 74 0.86 5.78 12.80
C ARG A 74 1.88 5.46 11.70
N LEU A 75 1.44 5.46 10.45
CA LEU A 75 2.25 5.12 9.27
C LEU A 75 2.97 6.37 8.73
N ASN A 76 3.98 6.83 9.46
CA ASN A 76 4.76 8.03 9.11
C ASN A 76 5.94 7.77 8.16
N LYS A 77 6.19 6.51 7.81
CA LYS A 77 7.20 6.10 6.83
C LYS A 77 6.52 5.68 5.54
N ILE A 78 7.11 6.06 4.41
CA ILE A 78 6.51 5.81 3.09
C ILE A 78 6.40 4.31 2.77
N ASP A 79 7.32 3.49 3.22
CA ASP A 79 7.27 2.03 3.05
C ASP A 79 6.04 1.42 3.73
N ASN A 80 5.82 1.73 5.01
CA ASN A 80 4.67 1.27 5.76
C ASN A 80 3.36 1.83 5.21
N TYR A 81 3.35 3.12 4.83
CA TYR A 81 2.18 3.77 4.25
C TYR A 81 1.78 3.13 2.93
N ALA A 82 2.73 2.96 2.02
CA ALA A 82 2.49 2.38 0.71
C ALA A 82 2.02 0.92 0.82
N PHE A 83 2.64 0.15 1.73
CA PHE A 83 2.23 -1.23 2.00
C PHE A 83 0.78 -1.29 2.52
N ALA A 84 0.46 -0.52 3.57
CA ALA A 84 -0.88 -0.53 4.15
C ALA A 84 -1.95 -0.06 3.15
N LEU A 85 -1.67 0.97 2.35
CA LEU A 85 -2.60 1.44 1.35
C LEU A 85 -2.89 0.39 0.29
N LEU A 86 -1.87 -0.27 -0.26
CA LEU A 86 -2.03 -1.32 -1.27
C LEU A 86 -2.70 -2.57 -0.71
N HIS A 87 -2.45 -2.90 0.56
CA HIS A 87 -3.13 -3.97 1.28
C HIS A 87 -4.64 -3.71 1.36
N GLU A 88 -5.05 -2.52 1.78
CA GLU A 88 -6.47 -2.15 1.85
C GLU A 88 -7.13 -2.05 0.46
N ILE A 89 -6.40 -1.59 -0.55
CA ILE A 89 -6.87 -1.59 -1.94
C ILE A 89 -7.19 -3.01 -2.40
N TYR A 90 -6.34 -3.99 -2.06
CA TYR A 90 -6.61 -5.39 -2.42
C TYR A 90 -7.91 -5.89 -1.78
N HIS A 91 -8.15 -5.58 -0.51
CA HIS A 91 -9.41 -5.91 0.16
C HIS A 91 -10.60 -5.29 -0.55
N VAL A 92 -10.50 -4.03 -0.99
CA VAL A 92 -11.58 -3.36 -1.73
C VAL A 92 -11.93 -4.11 -3.01
N TYR A 93 -10.95 -4.42 -3.86
CA TYR A 93 -11.20 -5.01 -5.18
C TYR A 93 -11.53 -6.49 -5.14
N MET A 94 -10.89 -7.25 -4.26
CA MET A 94 -10.96 -8.73 -4.30
C MET A 94 -11.94 -9.31 -3.29
N HIS A 95 -12.15 -8.64 -2.16
CA HIS A 95 -12.95 -9.18 -1.08
C HIS A 95 -14.27 -8.41 -0.89
N LEU A 96 -14.21 -7.08 -0.78
CA LEU A 96 -15.39 -6.25 -0.52
C LEU A 96 -16.28 -6.09 -1.74
N PHE A 97 -15.73 -6.05 -2.94
CA PHE A 97 -16.54 -5.92 -4.16
C PHE A 97 -17.57 -7.04 -4.28
N ASN A 98 -17.18 -8.27 -3.93
CA ASN A 98 -18.06 -9.43 -3.95
C ASN A 98 -18.90 -9.62 -2.68
N ASN A 99 -18.53 -8.99 -1.58
CA ASN A 99 -19.23 -9.08 -0.30
C ASN A 99 -19.18 -7.75 0.45
N ARG A 100 -20.08 -6.83 0.07
CA ARG A 100 -20.10 -5.43 0.55
C ARG A 100 -20.50 -5.28 2.02
N GLU A 101 -20.99 -6.33 2.67
CA GLU A 101 -21.36 -6.31 4.10
C GLU A 101 -20.15 -6.60 4.99
N GLN A 102 -19.08 -7.19 4.44
CA GLN A 102 -17.84 -7.44 5.19
C GLN A 102 -17.07 -6.15 5.48
N LYS A 103 -16.26 -6.24 6.53
CA LYS A 103 -15.28 -5.22 6.92
C LYS A 103 -13.95 -5.91 7.13
N TYR A 104 -12.91 -5.37 6.53
CA TYR A 104 -11.55 -5.86 6.72
C TYR A 104 -10.81 -4.87 7.61
N ILE A 105 -10.23 -5.37 8.69
CA ILE A 105 -9.53 -4.58 9.71
C ILE A 105 -8.14 -5.17 9.85
N ALA A 106 -7.12 -4.42 9.42
CA ALA A 106 -5.73 -4.78 9.63
C ALA A 106 -5.34 -4.52 11.07
N ILE A 107 -5.20 -5.58 11.87
CA ILE A 107 -4.79 -5.52 13.28
C ILE A 107 -3.39 -6.11 13.41
N GLU A 108 -2.46 -5.31 13.95
CA GLU A 108 -1.10 -5.78 14.24
C GLU A 108 -1.13 -6.96 15.24
N GLY A 109 -0.51 -8.08 14.86
CA GLY A 109 -0.42 -9.28 15.73
C GLY A 109 -1.65 -10.18 15.76
N ALA A 110 -2.69 -9.93 14.94
CA ALA A 110 -3.80 -10.86 14.78
C ALA A 110 -3.38 -12.11 14.00
N GLU A 111 -4.10 -13.23 14.20
CA GLU A 111 -3.94 -14.42 13.36
C GLU A 111 -4.22 -14.05 11.90
N ILE A 112 -3.24 -14.31 11.03
CA ILE A 112 -3.34 -14.02 9.60
C ILE A 112 -4.22 -15.09 8.96
N ASN A 113 -5.38 -14.67 8.46
CA ASN A 113 -6.23 -15.54 7.66
C ASN A 113 -5.82 -15.47 6.17
N LYS A 114 -6.41 -16.31 5.34
CA LYS A 114 -6.08 -16.41 3.93
C LYS A 114 -6.25 -15.07 3.18
N CYS A 115 -7.29 -14.30 3.50
CA CYS A 115 -7.54 -13.00 2.87
C CYS A 115 -6.42 -12.00 3.19
N GLU A 116 -5.94 -12.00 4.44
CA GLU A 116 -4.82 -11.16 4.88
C GLU A 116 -3.50 -11.58 4.20
N GLU A 117 -3.26 -12.90 4.06
CA GLU A 117 -2.08 -13.40 3.33
C GLU A 117 -2.08 -12.95 1.86
N GLU A 118 -3.24 -13.03 1.21
CA GLU A 118 -3.41 -12.59 -0.18
C GLU A 118 -3.17 -11.08 -0.32
N ALA A 119 -3.73 -10.26 0.56
CA ALA A 119 -3.54 -8.83 0.58
C ALA A 119 -2.08 -8.44 0.87
N ASN A 120 -1.44 -9.09 1.84
CA ASN A 120 -0.03 -8.89 2.15
C ASN A 120 0.88 -9.24 0.95
N LYS A 121 0.62 -10.36 0.31
CA LYS A 121 1.36 -10.79 -0.88
C LYS A 121 1.18 -9.81 -2.04
N PHE A 122 -0.05 -9.38 -2.28
CA PHE A 122 -0.35 -8.39 -3.31
C PHE A 122 0.40 -7.08 -3.06
N ALA A 123 0.30 -6.51 -1.85
CA ALA A 123 0.97 -5.27 -1.49
C ALA A 123 2.49 -5.35 -1.72
N LYS A 124 3.13 -6.42 -1.26
CA LYS A 124 4.56 -6.66 -1.47
C LYS A 124 4.91 -6.74 -2.96
N CYS A 125 4.19 -7.57 -3.73
CA CYS A 125 4.46 -7.76 -5.15
C CYS A 125 4.20 -6.51 -5.98
N SER A 126 3.24 -5.66 -5.57
CA SER A 126 2.92 -4.41 -6.24
C SER A 126 3.98 -3.33 -6.02
N LEU A 127 4.65 -3.33 -4.88
CA LEU A 127 5.75 -2.39 -4.57
C LEU A 127 7.06 -2.83 -5.21
N ILE A 128 7.42 -4.11 -5.03
CA ILE A 128 8.62 -4.71 -5.66
C ILE A 128 8.26 -6.12 -6.09
N GLY A 129 8.34 -6.40 -7.37
CA GLY A 129 8.06 -7.72 -7.93
C GLY A 129 8.91 -8.81 -7.26
N LYS A 130 8.28 -9.92 -6.86
CA LYS A 130 8.91 -10.98 -6.08
C LYS A 130 10.21 -11.51 -6.73
N ASP A 131 10.18 -11.78 -8.04
CA ASP A 131 11.34 -12.35 -8.74
C ASP A 131 12.47 -11.32 -8.85
N LEU A 132 12.13 -10.07 -9.08
CA LEU A 132 13.07 -8.96 -9.10
C LEU A 132 13.77 -8.82 -7.75
N TRP A 133 13.01 -8.84 -6.66
CA TRP A 133 13.55 -8.75 -5.30
C TRP A 133 14.44 -9.94 -4.93
N ASN A 134 14.00 -11.16 -5.24
CA ASN A 134 14.79 -12.36 -4.99
C ASN A 134 16.10 -12.37 -5.79
N THR A 135 16.07 -11.88 -7.02
CA THR A 135 17.27 -11.75 -7.85
C THR A 135 18.25 -10.75 -7.23
N PHE A 136 17.76 -9.59 -6.80
CA PHE A 136 18.56 -8.59 -6.11
C PHE A 136 19.23 -9.16 -4.85
N LEU A 137 18.50 -9.86 -3.98
CA LEU A 137 19.05 -10.46 -2.76
C LEU A 137 20.10 -11.52 -3.06
N LYS A 138 19.86 -12.39 -4.04
CA LYS A 138 20.84 -13.43 -4.44
C LYS A 138 22.14 -12.82 -4.94
N GLN A 139 22.08 -11.76 -5.75
CA GLN A 139 23.26 -11.09 -6.29
C GLN A 139 24.08 -10.36 -5.23
N HIS A 140 23.49 -10.01 -4.10
CA HIS A 140 24.11 -9.18 -3.07
C HIS A 140 24.20 -9.87 -1.69
N SER A 141 24.08 -11.20 -1.64
CA SER A 141 24.04 -11.97 -0.37
C SER A 141 25.33 -11.92 0.45
N MET A 142 26.46 -11.55 -0.16
CA MET A 142 27.81 -11.63 0.45
C MET A 142 28.49 -10.26 0.59
N ILE A 143 27.74 -9.17 0.61
CA ILE A 143 28.30 -7.82 0.73
C ILE A 143 28.12 -7.22 2.12
N SER A 144 28.94 -6.24 2.48
CA SER A 144 28.83 -5.53 3.75
C SER A 144 27.55 -4.69 3.82
N PRO A 145 27.03 -4.37 5.05
CA PRO A 145 25.86 -3.49 5.21
C PRO A 145 26.02 -2.13 4.53
N HIS A 146 27.21 -1.55 4.57
CA HIS A 146 27.49 -0.28 3.90
C HIS A 146 27.40 -0.40 2.37
N ALA A 147 27.97 -1.46 1.79
CA ALA A 147 27.85 -1.72 0.36
C ALA A 147 26.40 -2.01 -0.05
N MET A 148 25.63 -2.68 0.81
CA MET A 148 24.22 -2.95 0.58
C MET A 148 23.40 -1.64 0.46
N GLN A 149 23.65 -0.64 1.29
CA GLN A 149 22.96 0.65 1.18
C GLN A 149 23.16 1.29 -0.21
N MET A 150 24.39 1.24 -0.74
CA MET A 150 24.66 1.74 -2.09
C MET A 150 23.91 0.94 -3.15
N LYS A 151 23.83 -0.39 -3.00
CA LYS A 151 23.09 -1.26 -3.92
C LYS A 151 21.57 -1.01 -3.88
N ILE A 152 21.02 -0.76 -2.70
CA ILE A 152 19.61 -0.37 -2.52
C ILE A 152 19.31 0.93 -3.28
N LYS A 153 20.16 1.96 -3.17
CA LYS A 153 20.02 3.21 -3.93
C LYS A 153 20.05 2.98 -5.42
N GLN A 154 21.02 2.21 -5.90
CA GLN A 154 21.15 1.88 -7.32
C GLN A 154 19.93 1.13 -7.84
N PHE A 155 19.45 0.14 -7.09
CA PHE A 155 18.26 -0.65 -7.41
C PHE A 155 17.00 0.24 -7.46
N ALA A 156 16.80 1.07 -6.44
CA ALA A 156 15.67 2.01 -6.37
C ALA A 156 15.64 2.94 -7.59
N HIS A 157 16.77 3.55 -7.93
CA HIS A 157 16.89 4.41 -9.09
C HIS A 157 16.66 3.67 -10.42
N GLN A 158 17.27 2.49 -10.58
CA GLN A 158 17.16 1.68 -11.80
C GLN A 158 15.72 1.24 -12.08
N HIS A 159 14.95 0.93 -11.03
CA HIS A 159 13.59 0.42 -11.15
C HIS A 159 12.52 1.47 -10.88
N ASN A 160 12.92 2.74 -10.72
CA ASN A 160 12.00 3.85 -10.41
C ASN A 160 11.10 3.56 -9.20
N ILE A 161 11.74 3.14 -8.09
CA ILE A 161 11.08 2.85 -6.81
C ILE A 161 11.65 3.81 -5.77
N ASN A 162 10.84 4.25 -4.81
CA ASN A 162 11.33 5.07 -3.70
C ASN A 162 12.36 4.30 -2.86
N GLU A 163 13.51 4.93 -2.60
CA GLU A 163 14.63 4.30 -1.85
C GLU A 163 14.20 3.79 -0.47
N ALA A 164 13.34 4.55 0.23
CA ALA A 164 12.88 4.17 1.56
C ALA A 164 11.96 2.92 1.51
N ILE A 165 11.21 2.72 0.41
CA ILE A 165 10.43 1.49 0.20
C ILE A 165 11.37 0.30 0.03
N VAL A 166 12.40 0.42 -0.81
CA VAL A 166 13.38 -0.66 -1.01
C VAL A 166 14.12 -0.98 0.29
N LEU A 167 14.48 0.04 1.06
CA LEU A 167 15.11 -0.13 2.37
C LEU A 167 14.19 -0.85 3.37
N GLY A 168 12.90 -0.52 3.41
CA GLY A 168 11.91 -1.20 4.25
C GLY A 168 11.76 -2.68 3.91
N PHE A 169 11.91 -3.06 2.64
CA PHE A 169 11.91 -4.47 2.21
C PHE A 169 13.15 -5.25 2.65
N TYR A 170 14.26 -4.55 2.85
CA TYR A 170 15.53 -5.17 3.26
C TYR A 170 15.64 -5.37 4.78
N GLN A 171 14.96 -4.56 5.59
CA GLN A 171 14.97 -4.63 7.06
C GLN A 171 14.10 -5.78 7.59
#